data_b8a92ca69dcc60916cf4fe66d7a01177
#
_entry.id   b8a92ca69dcc60916cf4fe66d7a01177
#
_cell.length_a   1.000
_cell.length_b   1.000
_cell.length_c   1.000
_cell.angle_alpha   90.00
_cell.angle_beta   90.00
_cell.angle_gamma   90.00
#
_symmetry.space_group_name_H-M   'P 1'
#
loop_
_entity.id
_entity.type
_entity.pdbx_description
1 polymer ?
#
loop_
_entity_poly.entity_id
_entity_poly.type
_entity_poly.pdbx_seq_one_letter_code
_entity_poly.pdbx_strand_id
1 'polypeptide(L)'
;SRGLGDVYKRQSFDELDNNTDKIEAVFRKHVCTTSRANFQQEDAMASCLPLGNCRLKVRRTLTTESACVFMPFNSKELSQKGGVYYGLNQTTNNLIIFNRASLINANGFILGCPGSGKSFSAKREMVNVFLATDDEIIIVDPEREYTNLVRALGGELLYISESSDTHLNPLEISLEEYNKGEDVVSSKYDFFLSFFETIMGKQGISPEQKTIIDNCLHEVYRDFLLGKTTEMPTLKDYYDILSKQTSEEAKPLYMSLELYVNGSMKTFSYPSNVDVNNRVVVYDIKDLGKQLKPLGMMVVLENLWDKIVRNRERGIRTRIYIDEIYLLFRNEE
;
A
#
# COMPACT_ATOMS: atom_id res chain seq x y z
N SER A 1 -31.88 -36.45 3.71
CA SER A 1 -30.74 -37.09 3.05
C SER A 1 -30.74 -36.76 1.56
N ARG A 2 -29.72 -36.11 1.05
CA ARG A 2 -29.54 -35.84 -0.38
C ARG A 2 -28.67 -36.97 -0.96
N GLY A 3 -29.15 -37.60 -2.05
CA GLY A 3 -28.30 -38.48 -2.85
C GLY A 3 -27.27 -37.63 -3.56
N LEU A 4 -26.02 -38.09 -3.57
CA LEU A 4 -24.99 -37.50 -4.42
C LEU A 4 -25.26 -37.99 -5.85
N GLY A 5 -25.52 -37.07 -6.77
CA GLY A 5 -25.73 -37.36 -8.18
C GLY A 5 -24.80 -36.53 -9.04
N ASP A 6 -24.33 -37.11 -10.14
CA ASP A 6 -23.57 -36.40 -11.13
C ASP A 6 -24.24 -36.54 -12.50
N VAL A 7 -24.16 -35.52 -13.36
CA VAL A 7 -24.83 -35.44 -14.65
C VAL A 7 -23.80 -35.11 -15.72
N TYR A 8 -23.70 -35.99 -16.74
CA TYR A 8 -22.82 -35.77 -17.88
C TYR A 8 -23.60 -35.34 -19.10
N LYS A 9 -23.01 -34.44 -19.86
CA LYS A 9 -23.46 -34.05 -21.16
C LYS A 9 -22.35 -34.31 -22.16
N ARG A 10 -22.61 -35.19 -23.17
CA ARG A 10 -21.66 -35.50 -24.22
C ARG A 10 -22.37 -35.53 -25.57
N GLN A 11 -21.59 -35.40 -26.65
CA GLN A 11 -22.11 -35.33 -28.01
C GLN A 11 -22.25 -36.75 -28.65
N SER A 12 -21.60 -37.79 -28.08
CA SER A 12 -21.63 -39.15 -28.55
C SER A 12 -22.00 -40.13 -27.43
N PHE A 13 -22.82 -41.15 -27.76
CA PHE A 13 -23.20 -42.21 -26.79
C PHE A 13 -22.00 -43.05 -26.37
N ASP A 14 -21.08 -43.35 -27.29
CA ASP A 14 -19.87 -44.13 -26.98
C ASP A 14 -18.95 -43.40 -26.02
N GLU A 15 -18.83 -42.06 -26.15
CA GLU A 15 -18.08 -41.24 -25.23
C GLU A 15 -18.73 -41.16 -23.87
N LEU A 16 -20.06 -41.10 -23.83
CA LEU A 16 -20.85 -41.09 -22.59
C LEU A 16 -20.65 -42.40 -21.82
N ASP A 17 -20.77 -43.56 -22.49
CA ASP A 17 -20.61 -44.85 -21.84
C ASP A 17 -19.18 -45.04 -21.33
N ASN A 18 -18.15 -44.74 -22.15
CA ASN A 18 -16.75 -44.80 -21.72
C ASN A 18 -16.46 -43.94 -20.48
N ASN A 19 -17.00 -42.75 -20.41
CA ASN A 19 -16.81 -41.87 -19.25
C ASN A 19 -17.61 -42.34 -18.02
N THR A 20 -18.79 -42.91 -18.23
CA THR A 20 -19.60 -43.51 -17.16
C THR A 20 -18.83 -44.66 -16.53
N ASP A 21 -18.28 -45.57 -17.34
CA ASP A 21 -17.51 -46.73 -16.87
C ASP A 21 -16.25 -46.30 -16.08
N LYS A 22 -15.55 -45.25 -16.55
CA LYS A 22 -14.41 -44.68 -15.82
C LYS A 22 -14.81 -44.19 -14.44
N ILE A 23 -15.94 -43.48 -14.34
CA ILE A 23 -16.41 -42.93 -13.09
C ILE A 23 -16.92 -44.04 -12.17
N GLU A 24 -17.66 -45.01 -12.68
CA GLU A 24 -18.05 -46.17 -11.88
C GLU A 24 -16.82 -46.92 -11.33
N ALA A 25 -15.73 -47.00 -12.09
CA ALA A 25 -14.49 -47.60 -11.63
C ALA A 25 -13.84 -46.81 -10.48
N VAL A 26 -13.86 -45.45 -10.54
CA VAL A 26 -13.40 -44.61 -9.47
C VAL A 26 -14.23 -44.79 -8.19
N PHE A 27 -15.54 -44.80 -8.31
CA PHE A 27 -16.43 -45.01 -7.15
C PHE A 27 -16.24 -46.39 -6.53
N ARG A 28 -16.09 -47.45 -7.35
CA ARG A 28 -15.80 -48.81 -6.84
C ARG A 28 -14.47 -48.84 -6.07
N LYS A 29 -13.45 -48.12 -6.52
CA LYS A 29 -12.17 -48.01 -5.79
C LYS A 29 -12.35 -47.43 -4.39
N HIS A 30 -13.31 -46.55 -4.20
CA HIS A 30 -13.66 -45.94 -2.91
C HIS A 30 -14.80 -46.64 -2.16
N VAL A 31 -15.11 -47.90 -2.55
CA VAL A 31 -16.15 -48.72 -1.92
C VAL A 31 -17.56 -48.07 -1.98
N CYS A 32 -17.79 -47.27 -3.00
CA CYS A 32 -19.09 -46.63 -3.23
C CYS A 32 -19.85 -47.40 -4.33
N THR A 33 -21.12 -47.72 -4.08
CA THR A 33 -22.00 -48.32 -5.08
C THR A 33 -22.72 -47.24 -5.85
N THR A 34 -22.68 -47.31 -7.17
CA THR A 34 -23.36 -46.39 -8.09
C THR A 34 -24.52 -47.11 -8.78
N SER A 35 -25.56 -46.37 -9.14
CA SER A 35 -26.64 -46.85 -9.99
C SER A 35 -26.99 -45.81 -11.03
N ARG A 36 -27.21 -46.26 -12.27
CA ARG A 36 -27.63 -45.40 -13.38
C ARG A 36 -29.11 -45.03 -13.20
N ALA A 37 -29.45 -43.75 -13.38
CA ALA A 37 -30.82 -43.24 -13.28
C ALA A 37 -31.60 -43.52 -14.60
N ASN A 38 -31.73 -44.81 -14.97
CA ASN A 38 -32.45 -45.20 -16.19
C ASN A 38 -33.91 -44.78 -16.11
N PHE A 39 -34.43 -44.17 -17.16
CA PHE A 39 -35.80 -43.61 -17.24
C PHE A 39 -36.13 -42.51 -16.21
N GLN A 40 -35.12 -41.98 -15.52
CA GLN A 40 -35.25 -40.87 -14.54
C GLN A 40 -34.22 -39.77 -14.82
N GLN A 41 -33.75 -39.64 -16.03
CA GLN A 41 -32.67 -38.70 -16.40
C GLN A 41 -33.06 -37.25 -16.12
N GLU A 42 -34.30 -36.88 -16.46
CA GLU A 42 -34.82 -35.52 -16.22
C GLU A 42 -34.91 -35.19 -14.72
N ASP A 43 -35.44 -36.14 -13.92
CA ASP A 43 -35.53 -35.99 -12.47
C ASP A 43 -34.13 -35.97 -11.81
N ALA A 44 -33.18 -36.75 -12.33
CA ALA A 44 -31.81 -36.76 -11.88
C ALA A 44 -31.13 -35.41 -12.18
N MET A 45 -31.29 -34.89 -13.40
CA MET A 45 -30.78 -33.55 -13.76
C MET A 45 -31.38 -32.46 -12.88
N ALA A 46 -32.70 -32.44 -12.72
CA ALA A 46 -33.37 -31.44 -11.88
C ALA A 46 -32.91 -31.51 -10.41
N SER A 47 -32.58 -32.72 -9.92
CA SER A 47 -32.09 -32.92 -8.55
C SER A 47 -30.63 -32.51 -8.33
N CYS A 48 -29.81 -32.50 -9.40
CA CYS A 48 -28.42 -32.08 -9.35
C CYS A 48 -28.25 -30.56 -9.48
N LEU A 49 -29.20 -29.85 -10.06
CA LEU A 49 -29.16 -28.42 -10.18
C LEU A 49 -29.35 -27.73 -8.80
N PRO A 50 -28.72 -26.57 -8.55
CA PRO A 50 -28.82 -25.88 -7.26
C PRO A 50 -30.16 -25.17 -7.04
N LEU A 51 -31.26 -25.80 -7.46
CA LEU A 51 -32.63 -25.28 -7.37
C LEU A 51 -33.37 -25.71 -6.08
N GLY A 52 -32.66 -26.41 -5.18
CA GLY A 52 -33.29 -26.89 -3.92
C GLY A 52 -34.33 -27.99 -4.12
N ASN A 53 -34.51 -28.51 -5.34
CA ASN A 53 -35.53 -29.50 -5.67
C ASN A 53 -34.89 -30.89 -5.84
N CYS A 54 -35.32 -31.87 -5.04
CA CYS A 54 -34.86 -33.26 -5.13
C CYS A 54 -36.03 -34.15 -5.57
N ARG A 55 -36.07 -34.50 -6.85
CA ARG A 55 -37.15 -35.35 -7.42
C ARG A 55 -36.84 -36.83 -7.32
N LEU A 56 -35.57 -37.23 -7.17
CA LEU A 56 -35.16 -38.61 -6.98
C LEU A 56 -35.60 -39.12 -5.63
N LYS A 57 -36.25 -40.32 -5.62
CA LYS A 57 -36.75 -40.98 -4.38
C LYS A 57 -35.68 -41.78 -3.63
N VAL A 58 -34.41 -41.61 -3.99
CA VAL A 58 -33.28 -42.28 -3.32
C VAL A 58 -32.93 -41.53 -2.05
N ARG A 59 -33.21 -42.09 -0.89
CA ARG A 59 -32.96 -41.51 0.42
C ARG A 59 -32.18 -42.48 1.29
N ARG A 60 -31.13 -41.96 1.98
CA ARG A 60 -30.46 -42.65 3.08
C ARG A 60 -30.53 -41.83 4.34
N THR A 61 -30.80 -42.48 5.45
CA THR A 61 -30.73 -41.85 6.78
C THR A 61 -29.23 -41.74 7.15
N LEU A 62 -28.80 -40.54 7.47
CA LEU A 62 -27.46 -40.26 7.99
C LEU A 62 -27.57 -39.77 9.42
N THR A 63 -26.63 -40.14 10.27
CA THR A 63 -26.48 -39.51 11.59
C THR A 63 -25.98 -38.07 11.38
N THR A 64 -26.22 -37.20 12.35
CA THR A 64 -25.76 -35.81 12.30
C THR A 64 -24.24 -35.73 12.08
N GLU A 65 -23.48 -36.58 12.74
CA GLU A 65 -22.03 -36.69 12.62
C GLU A 65 -21.62 -37.07 11.19
N SER A 66 -22.23 -38.07 10.57
CA SER A 66 -21.99 -38.43 9.19
C SER A 66 -22.43 -37.35 8.18
N ALA A 67 -23.49 -36.59 8.50
CA ALA A 67 -23.95 -35.48 7.68
C ALA A 67 -22.99 -34.26 7.73
N CYS A 68 -22.36 -34.02 8.88
CA CYS A 68 -21.36 -32.96 9.04
C CYS A 68 -20.13 -33.15 8.16
N VAL A 69 -19.74 -34.37 7.83
CA VAL A 69 -18.62 -34.68 6.92
C VAL A 69 -18.88 -34.17 5.50
N PHE A 70 -20.14 -34.05 5.08
CA PHE A 70 -20.51 -33.50 3.77
C PHE A 70 -20.56 -31.97 3.73
N MET A 71 -20.42 -31.30 4.88
CA MET A 71 -20.24 -29.86 4.88
C MET A 71 -18.84 -29.54 4.34
N PRO A 72 -18.72 -28.79 3.23
CA PRO A 72 -17.41 -28.41 2.70
C PRO A 72 -16.83 -27.33 3.62
N PHE A 73 -16.14 -27.76 4.68
CA PHE A 73 -15.25 -26.86 5.43
C PHE A 73 -14.01 -26.58 4.57
N ASN A 74 -14.23 -25.95 3.43
CA ASN A 74 -13.14 -25.59 2.55
C ASN A 74 -12.48 -24.32 3.09
N SER A 75 -11.28 -24.46 3.62
CA SER A 75 -10.40 -23.31 3.76
C SER A 75 -10.02 -22.84 2.34
N LYS A 76 -10.18 -21.55 2.10
CA LYS A 76 -9.77 -20.95 0.82
C LYS A 76 -8.25 -21.04 0.72
N GLU A 77 -7.74 -21.76 -0.26
CA GLU A 77 -6.33 -21.79 -0.56
C GLU A 77 -5.95 -20.61 -1.46
N LEU A 78 -4.86 -19.96 -1.16
CA LEU A 78 -4.32 -18.85 -1.91
C LEU A 78 -2.95 -19.27 -2.46
N SER A 79 -2.93 -19.70 -3.72
CA SER A 79 -1.69 -19.98 -4.47
C SER A 79 -1.77 -19.32 -5.82
N GLN A 80 -1.13 -18.16 -5.97
CA GLN A 80 -1.15 -17.36 -7.20
C GLN A 80 0.22 -17.33 -7.84
N LYS A 81 0.28 -17.53 -9.16
CA LYS A 81 1.52 -17.40 -9.93
C LYS A 81 2.09 -15.98 -9.84
N GLY A 82 3.38 -15.86 -9.58
CA GLY A 82 4.05 -14.57 -9.39
C GLY A 82 3.70 -13.87 -8.07
N GLY A 83 3.12 -14.61 -7.13
CA GLY A 83 2.83 -14.11 -5.79
C GLY A 83 4.04 -14.20 -4.85
N VAL A 84 3.93 -13.49 -3.74
CA VAL A 84 4.88 -13.47 -2.63
C VAL A 84 4.41 -14.42 -1.54
N TYR A 85 5.33 -15.10 -0.87
CA TYR A 85 5.02 -16.02 0.23
C TYR A 85 4.63 -15.25 1.51
N TYR A 86 3.43 -15.53 2.03
CA TYR A 86 2.89 -14.92 3.26
C TYR A 86 2.89 -15.86 4.46
N GLY A 87 2.85 -17.16 4.27
CA GLY A 87 2.83 -18.11 5.37
C GLY A 87 2.23 -19.46 5.01
N LEU A 88 1.86 -20.19 6.03
CA LEU A 88 1.12 -21.45 5.93
C LEU A 88 -0.34 -21.21 6.32
N ASN A 89 -1.24 -21.86 5.61
CA ASN A 89 -2.64 -21.92 6.01
C ASN A 89 -2.75 -22.76 7.30
N GLN A 90 -3.35 -22.20 8.33
CA GLN A 90 -3.45 -22.84 9.64
C GLN A 90 -4.21 -24.18 9.60
N THR A 91 -5.16 -24.32 8.68
CA THR A 91 -6.01 -25.52 8.58
C THR A 91 -5.40 -26.58 7.70
N THR A 92 -4.83 -26.22 6.55
CA THR A 92 -4.36 -27.16 5.54
C THR A 92 -2.84 -27.34 5.52
N ASN A 93 -2.08 -26.48 6.21
CA ASN A 93 -0.63 -26.36 6.15
C ASN A 93 -0.06 -26.09 4.75
N ASN A 94 -0.92 -25.71 3.78
CA ASN A 94 -0.48 -25.34 2.46
C ASN A 94 0.12 -23.92 2.44
N LEU A 95 1.02 -23.69 1.48
CA LEU A 95 1.65 -22.37 1.31
C LEU A 95 0.63 -21.32 0.88
N ILE A 96 0.65 -20.17 1.55
CA ILE A 96 -0.08 -18.98 1.12
C ILE A 96 0.86 -18.16 0.25
N ILE A 97 0.59 -18.15 -1.03
CA ILE A 97 1.32 -17.37 -2.05
C ILE A 97 0.30 -16.42 -2.68
N PHE A 98 0.50 -15.13 -2.51
CA PHE A 98 -0.47 -14.13 -2.93
C PHE A 98 0.19 -12.98 -3.69
N ASN A 99 -0.44 -12.56 -4.79
CA ASN A 99 0.00 -11.44 -5.58
C ASN A 99 -0.87 -10.21 -5.32
N ARG A 100 -0.42 -9.29 -4.47
CA ARG A 100 -1.15 -8.04 -4.19
C ARG A 100 -1.38 -7.20 -5.43
N ALA A 101 -0.47 -7.24 -6.40
CA ALA A 101 -0.60 -6.47 -7.64
C ALA A 101 -1.79 -6.90 -8.52
N SER A 102 -2.39 -8.08 -8.25
CA SER A 102 -3.61 -8.53 -8.91
C SER A 102 -4.88 -7.94 -8.32
N LEU A 103 -4.80 -7.24 -7.20
CA LEU A 103 -5.94 -6.57 -6.58
C LEU A 103 -6.25 -5.25 -7.29
N ILE A 104 -7.49 -4.81 -7.21
CA ILE A 104 -7.94 -3.47 -7.68
C ILE A 104 -7.17 -2.39 -6.91
N ASN A 105 -6.95 -2.59 -5.61
CA ASN A 105 -6.10 -1.75 -4.77
C ASN A 105 -5.11 -2.65 -4.01
N ALA A 106 -3.82 -2.45 -4.26
CA ALA A 106 -2.73 -3.24 -3.67
C ALA A 106 -2.33 -2.76 -2.26
N ASN A 107 -2.88 -1.63 -1.78
CA ASN A 107 -2.58 -1.09 -0.47
C ASN A 107 -3.12 -1.99 0.65
N GLY A 108 -2.48 -1.97 1.81
CA GLY A 108 -2.90 -2.76 2.96
C GLY A 108 -2.39 -2.19 4.27
N PHE A 109 -3.02 -2.60 5.36
CA PHE A 109 -2.63 -2.24 6.71
C PHE A 109 -2.20 -3.49 7.47
N ILE A 110 -1.13 -3.36 8.27
CA ILE A 110 -0.69 -4.37 9.24
C ILE A 110 -1.05 -3.82 10.62
N LEU A 111 -2.09 -4.35 11.23
CA LEU A 111 -2.59 -3.91 12.52
C LEU A 111 -2.26 -4.94 13.59
N GLY A 112 -1.89 -4.48 14.78
CA GLY A 112 -1.59 -5.36 15.90
C GLY A 112 -1.26 -4.59 17.17
N CYS A 113 -1.52 -5.23 18.31
CA CYS A 113 -1.09 -4.71 19.61
C CYS A 113 0.45 -4.71 19.73
N PRO A 114 1.03 -3.88 20.61
CA PRO A 114 2.44 -3.95 20.90
C PRO A 114 2.89 -5.38 21.25
N GLY A 115 4.00 -5.85 20.68
CA GLY A 115 4.51 -7.20 20.89
C GLY A 115 3.81 -8.31 20.08
N SER A 116 2.79 -8.02 19.26
CA SER A 116 2.08 -9.02 18.43
C SER A 116 2.85 -9.50 17.20
N GLY A 117 4.02 -8.92 16.92
CA GLY A 117 4.82 -9.25 15.74
C GLY A 117 4.51 -8.45 14.48
N LYS A 118 3.86 -7.26 14.59
CA LYS A 118 3.56 -6.34 13.48
C LYS A 118 4.79 -6.08 12.61
N SER A 119 5.85 -5.53 13.21
CA SER A 119 7.10 -5.19 12.50
C SER A 119 7.83 -6.42 11.98
N PHE A 120 7.74 -7.57 12.67
CA PHE A 120 8.30 -8.83 12.19
C PHE A 120 7.58 -9.31 10.92
N SER A 121 6.26 -9.22 10.89
CA SER A 121 5.47 -9.58 9.70
C SER A 121 5.79 -8.67 8.52
N ALA A 122 5.95 -7.36 8.75
CA ALA A 122 6.36 -6.41 7.73
C ALA A 122 7.77 -6.73 7.19
N LYS A 123 8.75 -6.95 8.07
CA LYS A 123 10.12 -7.36 7.70
C LYS A 123 10.14 -8.63 6.86
N ARG A 124 9.35 -9.62 7.25
CA ARG A 124 9.23 -10.88 6.50
C ARG A 124 8.64 -10.66 5.10
N GLU A 125 7.60 -9.83 4.98
CA GLU A 125 7.03 -9.48 3.68
C GLU A 125 8.08 -8.77 2.81
N MET A 126 8.82 -7.79 3.36
CA MET A 126 9.89 -7.07 2.64
C MET A 126 10.97 -8.00 2.11
N VAL A 127 11.44 -8.96 2.94
CA VAL A 127 12.44 -9.97 2.50
C VAL A 127 11.87 -10.82 1.37
N ASN A 128 10.64 -11.30 1.49
CA ASN A 128 10.02 -12.12 0.47
C ASN A 128 9.79 -11.35 -0.84
N VAL A 129 9.42 -10.07 -0.76
CA VAL A 129 9.32 -9.17 -1.92
C VAL A 129 10.68 -8.99 -2.56
N PHE A 130 11.72 -8.70 -1.78
CA PHE A 130 13.08 -8.51 -2.28
C PHE A 130 13.60 -9.75 -3.02
N LEU A 131 13.30 -10.95 -2.51
CA LEU A 131 13.75 -12.21 -3.13
C LEU A 131 12.92 -12.64 -4.33
N ALA A 132 11.62 -12.30 -4.37
CA ALA A 132 10.68 -12.81 -5.36
C ALA A 132 10.39 -11.85 -6.53
N THR A 133 10.72 -10.57 -6.38
CA THR A 133 10.41 -9.51 -7.37
C THR A 133 11.60 -8.58 -7.55
N ASP A 134 11.54 -7.72 -8.57
CA ASP A 134 12.49 -6.62 -8.78
C ASP A 134 11.94 -5.27 -8.30
N ASP A 135 10.87 -5.30 -7.50
CA ASP A 135 10.23 -4.09 -6.96
C ASP A 135 11.21 -3.30 -6.08
N GLU A 136 11.17 -1.99 -6.14
CA GLU A 136 11.85 -1.12 -5.17
C GLU A 136 11.11 -1.11 -3.84
N ILE A 137 11.85 -1.06 -2.74
CA ILE A 137 11.33 -1.07 -1.38
C ILE A 137 11.77 0.19 -0.66
N ILE A 138 10.82 1.00 -0.25
CA ILE A 138 11.06 2.22 0.50
C ILE A 138 10.37 2.10 1.87
N ILE A 139 11.09 2.46 2.92
CA ILE A 139 10.62 2.34 4.29
C ILE A 139 10.71 3.70 4.97
N VAL A 140 9.61 4.15 5.59
CA VAL A 140 9.59 5.29 6.50
C VAL A 140 9.58 4.76 7.94
N ASP A 141 10.65 5.02 8.69
CA ASP A 141 10.95 4.37 9.98
C ASP A 141 11.12 5.40 11.10
N PRO A 142 10.05 5.76 11.82
CA PRO A 142 10.13 6.70 12.94
C PRO A 142 10.69 6.10 14.23
N GLU A 143 10.89 4.77 14.31
CA GLU A 143 11.36 4.11 15.52
C GLU A 143 12.70 3.36 15.36
N ARG A 144 13.29 3.39 14.15
CA ARG A 144 14.58 2.75 13.80
C ARG A 144 14.56 1.22 13.98
N GLU A 145 13.46 0.61 13.53
CA GLU A 145 13.30 -0.84 13.62
C GLU A 145 13.89 -1.61 12.43
N TYR A 146 14.04 -0.96 11.26
CA TYR A 146 14.37 -1.62 9.99
C TYR A 146 15.84 -1.53 9.58
N THR A 147 16.67 -0.78 10.30
CA THR A 147 18.09 -0.55 10.00
C THR A 147 18.88 -1.83 9.72
N ASN A 148 18.76 -2.84 10.59
CA ASN A 148 19.49 -4.10 10.45
C ASN A 148 19.04 -4.90 9.22
N LEU A 149 17.75 -4.88 8.92
CA LEU A 149 17.20 -5.52 7.73
C LEU A 149 17.75 -4.86 6.46
N VAL A 150 17.69 -3.53 6.39
CA VAL A 150 18.12 -2.77 5.21
C VAL A 150 19.62 -2.97 4.95
N ARG A 151 20.45 -2.96 6.00
CA ARG A 151 21.88 -3.31 5.87
C ARG A 151 22.11 -4.73 5.35
N ALA A 152 21.33 -5.69 5.82
CA ALA A 152 21.44 -7.08 5.37
C ALA A 152 21.04 -7.26 3.90
N LEU A 153 20.14 -6.43 3.39
CA LEU A 153 19.73 -6.40 1.99
C LEU A 153 20.62 -5.53 1.09
N GLY A 154 21.69 -4.93 1.64
CA GLY A 154 22.57 -4.02 0.90
C GLY A 154 21.90 -2.69 0.54
N GLY A 155 20.88 -2.30 1.30
CA GLY A 155 20.11 -1.09 1.08
C GLY A 155 20.76 0.16 1.69
N GLU A 156 20.16 1.32 1.43
CA GLU A 156 20.61 2.63 1.85
C GLU A 156 19.83 3.14 3.07
N LEU A 157 20.55 3.78 3.98
CA LEU A 157 20.03 4.32 5.23
C LEU A 157 20.16 5.85 5.20
N LEU A 158 19.04 6.53 5.18
CA LEU A 158 18.95 7.99 5.21
C LEU A 158 18.53 8.43 6.61
N TYR A 159 19.46 9.01 7.36
CA TYR A 159 19.18 9.51 8.70
C TYR A 159 18.76 10.98 8.61
N ILE A 160 17.51 11.28 8.97
CA ILE A 160 16.97 12.63 8.99
C ILE A 160 16.85 13.08 10.44
N SER A 161 17.66 14.04 10.83
CA SER A 161 17.66 14.63 12.18
C SER A 161 18.06 16.10 12.13
N GLU A 162 17.91 16.79 13.24
CA GLU A 162 18.31 18.20 13.35
C GLU A 162 19.84 18.41 13.14
N SER A 163 20.63 17.38 13.36
CA SER A 163 22.09 17.40 13.27
C SER A 163 22.67 16.56 12.13
N SER A 164 21.81 15.96 11.29
CA SER A 164 22.27 15.15 10.15
C SER A 164 22.67 16.01 8.97
N ASP A 165 23.60 15.48 8.17
CA ASP A 165 23.97 16.08 6.87
C ASP A 165 22.97 15.72 5.75
N THR A 166 21.91 14.99 6.06
CA THR A 166 20.86 14.59 5.14
C THR A 166 19.75 15.63 5.14
N HIS A 167 19.49 16.27 4.02
CA HIS A 167 18.51 17.31 3.86
C HIS A 167 17.48 16.94 2.78
N LEU A 168 16.22 17.25 3.06
CA LEU A 168 15.09 17.11 2.13
C LEU A 168 14.41 18.48 2.00
N ASN A 169 14.32 18.98 0.79
CA ASN A 169 13.67 20.25 0.49
C ASN A 169 12.16 20.03 0.24
N PRO A 170 11.27 20.59 1.07
CA PRO A 170 9.82 20.44 0.85
C PRO A 170 9.32 21.18 -0.41
N LEU A 171 10.11 22.10 -0.95
CA LEU A 171 9.81 22.85 -2.19
C LEU A 171 10.38 22.17 -3.44
N GLU A 172 10.95 20.99 -3.34
CA GLU A 172 11.43 20.27 -4.51
C GLU A 172 10.27 19.87 -5.43
N ILE A 173 10.41 20.11 -6.74
CA ILE A 173 9.42 19.75 -7.75
C ILE A 173 10.10 18.95 -8.87
N SER A 174 9.31 18.11 -9.55
CA SER A 174 9.75 17.37 -10.71
C SER A 174 9.72 18.26 -11.96
N LEU A 175 10.89 18.54 -12.55
CA LEU A 175 10.98 19.24 -13.83
C LEU A 175 10.39 18.41 -14.98
N GLU A 176 10.39 17.07 -14.86
CA GLU A 176 9.82 16.19 -15.86
C GLU A 176 8.31 16.34 -15.94
N GLU A 177 7.63 16.44 -14.79
CA GLU A 177 6.18 16.67 -14.69
C GLU A 177 5.80 18.07 -15.21
N TYR A 178 6.56 19.08 -14.79
CA TYR A 178 6.37 20.45 -15.28
C TYR A 178 6.48 20.53 -16.82
N ASN A 179 7.50 19.90 -17.40
CA ASN A 179 7.71 19.89 -18.86
C ASN A 179 6.62 19.11 -19.62
N LYS A 180 5.86 18.23 -18.96
CA LYS A 180 4.69 17.55 -19.52
C LYS A 180 3.41 18.39 -19.46
N GLY A 181 3.48 19.59 -18.86
CA GLY A 181 2.36 20.51 -18.71
C GLY A 181 1.49 20.22 -17.50
N GLU A 182 1.96 19.46 -16.53
CA GLU A 182 1.28 19.29 -15.26
C GLU A 182 1.47 20.53 -14.38
N ASP A 183 0.44 20.90 -13.63
CA ASP A 183 0.49 22.04 -12.72
C ASP A 183 1.12 21.62 -11.38
N VAL A 184 2.44 21.52 -11.37
CA VAL A 184 3.22 21.12 -10.20
C VAL A 184 3.13 22.12 -9.05
N VAL A 185 2.83 23.41 -9.33
CA VAL A 185 2.68 24.43 -8.30
C VAL A 185 1.39 24.24 -7.52
N SER A 186 0.29 23.90 -8.20
CA SER A 186 -0.98 23.59 -7.54
C SER A 186 -0.87 22.35 -6.64
N SER A 187 -0.11 21.33 -7.04
CA SER A 187 0.17 20.17 -6.19
C SER A 187 0.92 20.57 -4.91
N LYS A 188 1.92 21.45 -5.03
CA LYS A 188 2.67 21.97 -3.88
C LYS A 188 1.82 22.85 -2.97
N TYR A 189 0.82 23.52 -3.51
CA TYR A 189 -0.11 24.32 -2.70
C TYR A 189 -0.86 23.44 -1.67
N ASP A 190 -1.39 22.30 -2.09
CA ASP A 190 -2.10 21.37 -1.19
C ASP A 190 -1.17 20.83 -0.09
N PHE A 191 0.07 20.50 -0.45
CA PHE A 191 1.09 20.12 0.52
C PHE A 191 1.38 21.26 1.52
N PHE A 192 1.58 22.50 1.04
CA PHE A 192 1.89 23.65 1.88
C PHE A 192 0.72 24.04 2.80
N LEU A 193 -0.52 23.88 2.36
CA LEU A 193 -1.67 24.04 3.25
C LEU A 193 -1.59 23.07 4.43
N SER A 194 -1.38 21.80 4.17
CA SER A 194 -1.25 20.77 5.20
C SER A 194 -0.03 21.00 6.09
N PHE A 195 1.07 21.51 5.52
CA PHE A 195 2.28 21.88 6.23
C PHE A 195 2.00 23.02 7.22
N PHE A 196 1.35 24.11 6.78
CA PHE A 196 0.97 25.22 7.64
C PHE A 196 -0.06 24.82 8.70
N GLU A 197 -1.05 23.98 8.34
CA GLU A 197 -2.00 23.44 9.32
C GLU A 197 -1.29 22.66 10.43
N THR A 198 -0.26 21.92 10.08
CA THR A 198 0.55 21.16 11.05
C THR A 198 1.34 22.06 11.98
N ILE A 199 1.96 23.13 11.48
CA ILE A 199 2.78 24.05 12.31
C ILE A 199 1.95 25.07 13.09
N MET A 200 0.80 25.50 12.57
CA MET A 200 -0.12 26.44 13.24
C MET A 200 -1.08 25.75 14.23
N GLY A 201 -1.26 24.45 14.08
CA GLY A 201 -2.12 23.64 14.97
C GLY A 201 -3.59 24.05 14.92
N LYS A 202 -4.24 24.09 16.10
CA LYS A 202 -5.70 24.27 16.23
C LYS A 202 -6.24 25.66 15.77
N GLN A 203 -5.38 26.61 15.44
CA GLN A 203 -5.83 27.95 15.02
C GLN A 203 -6.47 27.94 13.62
N GLY A 204 -6.11 26.94 12.79
CA GLY A 204 -6.56 26.88 11.41
C GLY A 204 -5.96 27.96 10.52
N ILE A 205 -6.23 27.92 9.24
CA ILE A 205 -5.77 28.89 8.23
C ILE A 205 -6.96 29.63 7.68
N SER A 206 -6.95 30.98 7.77
CA SER A 206 -8.01 31.81 7.20
C SER A 206 -8.01 31.80 5.67
N PRO A 207 -9.14 32.14 5.00
CA PRO A 207 -9.18 32.22 3.54
C PRO A 207 -8.16 33.21 2.97
N GLU A 208 -7.91 34.31 3.68
CA GLU A 208 -6.93 35.32 3.30
C GLU A 208 -5.51 34.76 3.37
N GLN A 209 -5.20 33.99 4.42
CA GLN A 209 -3.92 33.31 4.59
C GLN A 209 -3.67 32.27 3.51
N LYS A 210 -4.72 31.52 3.09
CA LYS A 210 -4.64 30.58 1.97
C LYS A 210 -4.23 31.26 0.68
N THR A 211 -4.81 32.42 0.40
CA THR A 211 -4.46 33.24 -0.77
C THR A 211 -3.01 33.75 -0.71
N ILE A 212 -2.54 34.12 0.47
CA ILE A 212 -1.14 34.57 0.67
C ILE A 212 -0.17 33.42 0.42
N ILE A 213 -0.48 32.22 0.95
CA ILE A 213 0.34 31.02 0.74
C ILE A 213 0.47 30.72 -0.76
N ASP A 214 -0.63 30.74 -1.49
CA ASP A 214 -0.67 30.48 -2.92
C ASP A 214 0.16 31.49 -3.73
N ASN A 215 -0.06 32.78 -3.48
CA ASN A 215 0.68 33.85 -4.15
C ASN A 215 2.20 33.75 -3.90
N CYS A 216 2.60 33.45 -2.66
CA CYS A 216 4.01 33.29 -2.31
C CYS A 216 4.63 32.05 -2.99
N LEU A 217 3.88 30.96 -3.15
CA LEU A 217 4.34 29.78 -3.89
C LEU A 217 4.57 30.10 -5.37
N HIS A 218 3.63 30.78 -6.01
CA HIS A 218 3.81 31.21 -7.40
C HIS A 218 5.00 32.17 -7.57
N GLU A 219 5.24 33.04 -6.60
CA GLU A 219 6.36 33.98 -6.64
C GLU A 219 7.70 33.28 -6.44
N VAL A 220 7.82 32.32 -5.52
CA VAL A 220 9.07 31.61 -5.24
C VAL A 220 9.52 30.74 -6.43
N TYR A 221 8.57 30.11 -7.13
CA TYR A 221 8.90 29.29 -8.32
C TYR A 221 9.06 30.10 -9.59
N ARG A 222 8.64 31.38 -9.64
CA ARG A 222 8.61 32.17 -10.87
C ARG A 222 9.93 32.21 -11.61
N ASP A 223 11.02 32.52 -10.93
CA ASP A 223 12.33 32.70 -11.58
C ASP A 223 12.95 31.34 -11.98
N PHE A 224 12.67 30.28 -11.23
CA PHE A 224 13.05 28.93 -11.55
C PHE A 224 12.29 28.40 -12.79
N LEU A 225 10.98 28.56 -12.84
CA LEU A 225 10.14 28.12 -13.98
C LEU A 225 10.39 28.94 -15.26
N LEU A 226 10.80 30.20 -15.13
CA LEU A 226 11.23 31.03 -16.26
C LEU A 226 12.66 30.71 -16.74
N GLY A 227 13.36 29.76 -16.10
CA GLY A 227 14.73 29.39 -16.45
C GLY A 227 15.79 30.45 -16.15
N LYS A 228 15.47 31.42 -15.28
CA LYS A 228 16.42 32.46 -14.85
C LYS A 228 17.42 31.96 -13.82
N THR A 229 17.03 30.95 -13.04
CA THR A 229 17.88 30.25 -12.08
C THR A 229 17.80 28.75 -12.29
N THR A 230 18.89 28.05 -12.02
CA THR A 230 18.95 26.58 -12.04
C THR A 230 18.79 25.97 -10.65
N GLU A 231 18.85 26.82 -9.62
CA GLU A 231 18.72 26.39 -8.22
C GLU A 231 17.25 26.26 -7.85
N MET A 232 16.91 25.12 -7.27
CA MET A 232 15.56 24.86 -6.74
C MET A 232 15.31 25.77 -5.53
N PRO A 233 14.16 26.46 -5.45
CA PRO A 233 13.85 27.29 -4.29
C PRO A 233 13.77 26.46 -3.02
N THR A 234 14.13 27.07 -1.91
CA THR A 234 14.12 26.46 -0.58
C THR A 234 13.05 27.09 0.33
N LEU A 235 12.80 26.45 1.47
CA LEU A 235 11.90 27.00 2.49
C LEU A 235 12.35 28.39 2.96
N LYS A 236 13.65 28.68 2.90
CA LYS A 236 14.19 30.00 3.23
C LYS A 236 13.78 31.04 2.19
N ASP A 237 13.86 30.72 0.91
CA ASP A 237 13.44 31.63 -0.16
C ASP A 237 11.95 31.96 -0.06
N TYR A 238 11.15 30.95 0.24
CA TYR A 238 9.73 31.13 0.51
C TYR A 238 9.46 32.05 1.74
N TYR A 239 10.19 31.82 2.83
CA TYR A 239 10.11 32.69 4.03
C TYR A 239 10.48 34.14 3.71
N ASP A 240 11.52 34.37 2.92
CA ASP A 240 11.98 35.73 2.53
C ASP A 240 10.91 36.46 1.69
N ILE A 241 10.13 35.76 0.88
CA ILE A 241 9.00 36.32 0.14
C ILE A 241 7.83 36.59 1.08
N LEU A 242 7.48 35.64 1.94
CA LEU A 242 6.37 35.74 2.88
C LEU A 242 6.57 36.86 3.89
N SER A 243 7.80 37.07 4.37
CA SER A 243 8.15 38.12 5.33
C SER A 243 8.04 39.56 4.75
N LYS A 244 8.09 39.70 3.43
CA LYS A 244 7.93 40.98 2.71
C LYS A 244 6.48 41.34 2.46
N GLN A 245 5.53 40.42 2.71
CA GLN A 245 4.11 40.74 2.58
C GLN A 245 3.67 41.75 3.59
N THR A 246 2.94 42.77 3.14
CA THR A 246 2.48 43.90 3.99
C THR A 246 1.17 43.64 4.73
N SER A 247 0.53 42.49 4.45
CA SER A 247 -0.74 42.09 5.05
C SER A 247 -0.55 41.68 6.52
N GLU A 248 -1.43 42.13 7.41
CA GLU A 248 -1.47 41.69 8.81
C GLU A 248 -1.68 40.19 8.93
N GLU A 249 -2.41 39.57 7.98
CA GLU A 249 -2.67 38.13 7.94
C GLU A 249 -1.41 37.28 7.56
N ALA A 250 -0.40 37.91 6.97
CA ALA A 250 0.88 37.22 6.67
C ALA A 250 1.73 37.05 7.94
N LYS A 251 1.54 37.90 8.96
CA LYS A 251 2.36 37.90 10.16
C LYS A 251 2.32 36.59 10.96
N PRO A 252 1.16 35.98 11.24
CA PRO A 252 1.11 34.67 11.88
C PRO A 252 1.82 33.59 11.08
N LEU A 253 1.74 33.62 9.73
CA LEU A 253 2.35 32.63 8.84
C LEU A 253 3.89 32.68 8.93
N TYR A 254 4.49 33.87 8.71
CA TYR A 254 5.94 33.92 8.74
C TYR A 254 6.52 33.73 10.15
N MET A 255 5.80 34.16 11.22
CA MET A 255 6.22 33.94 12.61
C MET A 255 6.19 32.44 12.96
N SER A 256 5.20 31.67 12.49
CA SER A 256 5.16 30.23 12.69
C SER A 256 6.27 29.51 11.90
N LEU A 257 6.62 30.02 10.72
CA LEU A 257 7.66 29.46 9.87
C LEU A 257 9.09 29.81 10.35
N GLU A 258 9.26 30.93 11.07
CA GLU A 258 10.55 31.43 11.57
C GLU A 258 11.36 30.35 12.29
N LEU A 259 10.71 29.56 13.15
CA LEU A 259 11.34 28.50 13.92
C LEU A 259 11.96 27.41 13.01
N TYR A 260 11.34 27.16 11.87
CA TYR A 260 11.74 26.12 10.92
C TYR A 260 12.75 26.62 9.88
N VAL A 261 12.91 27.93 9.73
CA VAL A 261 13.87 28.52 8.77
C VAL A 261 15.12 29.03 9.46
N ASN A 262 14.97 29.88 10.48
CA ASN A 262 16.08 30.55 11.18
C ASN A 262 16.31 30.00 12.59
N GLY A 263 15.36 29.22 13.12
CA GLY A 263 15.41 28.71 14.48
C GLY A 263 16.13 27.37 14.62
N SER A 264 15.84 26.68 15.73
CA SER A 264 16.43 25.39 16.08
C SER A 264 15.93 24.21 15.23
N MET A 265 14.84 24.40 14.46
CA MET A 265 14.18 23.32 13.68
C MET A 265 14.41 23.47 12.16
N LYS A 266 15.58 23.93 11.74
CA LYS A 266 15.89 24.31 10.35
C LYS A 266 16.25 23.16 9.42
N THR A 267 16.01 21.92 9.80
CA THR A 267 16.41 20.70 9.05
C THR A 267 15.91 20.68 7.60
N PHE A 268 14.73 21.25 7.34
CA PHE A 268 14.09 21.27 6.03
C PHE A 268 14.30 22.58 5.23
N SER A 269 15.21 23.45 5.67
CA SER A 269 15.47 24.73 5.01
C SER A 269 16.62 24.69 4.00
N TYR A 270 17.26 23.52 3.82
CA TYR A 270 18.38 23.32 2.93
C TYR A 270 17.92 22.66 1.63
N PRO A 271 18.67 22.85 0.50
CA PRO A 271 18.44 22.07 -0.70
C PRO A 271 18.57 20.56 -0.41
N SER A 272 17.78 19.74 -1.10
CA SER A 272 17.96 18.28 -1.01
C SER A 272 19.34 17.87 -1.47
N ASN A 273 19.98 17.00 -0.72
CA ASN A 273 21.29 16.43 -1.04
C ASN A 273 21.23 14.88 -1.13
N VAL A 274 20.03 14.34 -1.27
CA VAL A 274 19.79 12.89 -1.32
C VAL A 274 19.47 12.49 -2.77
N ASP A 275 20.35 11.72 -3.36
CA ASP A 275 20.08 11.04 -4.64
C ASP A 275 19.99 9.53 -4.37
N VAL A 276 18.76 9.05 -4.25
CA VAL A 276 18.49 7.68 -3.84
C VAL A 276 18.34 6.78 -5.06
N ASN A 277 19.41 6.09 -5.43
CA ASN A 277 19.42 5.12 -6.54
C ASN A 277 19.41 3.65 -6.07
N ASN A 278 19.24 3.40 -4.76
CA ASN A 278 19.23 2.04 -4.24
C ASN A 278 17.83 1.41 -4.32
N ARG A 279 17.79 0.09 -4.53
CA ARG A 279 16.56 -0.70 -4.58
C ARG A 279 15.83 -0.76 -3.23
N VAL A 280 16.58 -0.71 -2.13
CA VAL A 280 16.03 -0.73 -0.77
C VAL A 280 16.51 0.50 -0.03
N VAL A 281 15.59 1.33 0.43
CA VAL A 281 15.89 2.58 1.10
C VAL A 281 15.06 2.73 2.35
N VAL A 282 15.67 3.19 3.43
CA VAL A 282 14.94 3.57 4.64
C VAL A 282 15.20 5.04 4.99
N TYR A 283 14.14 5.76 5.23
CA TYR A 283 14.13 7.10 5.82
C TYR A 283 13.95 6.97 7.32
N ASP A 284 15.03 7.06 8.06
CA ASP A 284 15.04 7.01 9.52
C ASP A 284 14.82 8.42 10.06
N ILE A 285 13.64 8.64 10.64
CA ILE A 285 13.22 9.91 11.23
C ILE A 285 13.14 9.85 12.76
N LYS A 286 13.78 8.85 13.38
CA LYS A 286 13.70 8.63 14.83
C LYS A 286 14.20 9.81 15.65
N ASP A 287 15.33 10.38 15.22
CA ASP A 287 16.01 11.45 15.96
C ASP A 287 15.44 12.84 15.68
N LEU A 288 14.39 12.95 14.86
CA LEU A 288 13.56 14.14 14.82
C LEU A 288 12.80 14.31 16.14
N GLY A 289 12.81 15.49 16.72
CA GLY A 289 12.03 15.81 17.90
C GLY A 289 10.54 15.49 17.72
N LYS A 290 9.82 15.25 18.82
CA LYS A 290 8.38 14.86 18.77
C LYS A 290 7.51 15.81 17.95
N GLN A 291 7.85 17.10 17.94
CA GLN A 291 7.13 18.12 17.17
C GLN A 291 7.46 18.07 15.67
N LEU A 292 8.70 17.67 15.31
CA LEU A 292 9.13 17.56 13.92
C LEU A 292 8.79 16.23 13.27
N LYS A 293 8.51 15.17 14.03
CA LYS A 293 8.20 13.84 13.45
C LYS A 293 7.04 13.87 12.46
N PRO A 294 5.86 14.47 12.77
CA PRO A 294 4.76 14.53 11.80
C PRO A 294 5.14 15.32 10.54
N LEU A 295 5.81 16.46 10.73
CA LEU A 295 6.29 17.27 9.63
C LEU A 295 7.32 16.54 8.77
N GLY A 296 8.30 15.90 9.43
CA GLY A 296 9.31 15.10 8.76
C GLY A 296 8.70 13.95 7.94
N MET A 297 7.68 13.30 8.47
CA MET A 297 6.94 12.26 7.75
C MET A 297 6.23 12.83 6.52
N MET A 298 5.61 14.01 6.62
CA MET A 298 4.98 14.69 5.48
C MET A 298 6.02 15.05 4.40
N VAL A 299 7.16 15.65 4.78
CA VAL A 299 8.22 16.03 3.83
C VAL A 299 8.83 14.79 3.15
N VAL A 300 9.05 13.72 3.90
CA VAL A 300 9.53 12.44 3.34
C VAL A 300 8.52 11.89 2.33
N LEU A 301 7.23 11.87 2.66
CA LEU A 301 6.19 11.35 1.76
C LEU A 301 6.07 12.18 0.48
N GLU A 302 6.18 13.50 0.59
CA GLU A 302 6.19 14.39 -0.56
C GLU A 302 7.37 14.12 -1.49
N ASN A 303 8.57 14.01 -0.94
CA ASN A 303 9.77 13.68 -1.70
C ASN A 303 9.70 12.28 -2.35
N LEU A 304 9.06 11.31 -1.66
CA LEU A 304 8.83 9.98 -2.19
C LEU A 304 7.86 9.96 -3.37
N TRP A 305 6.89 10.86 -3.40
CA TRP A 305 5.90 10.93 -4.46
C TRP A 305 6.56 11.11 -5.82
N ASP A 306 7.49 12.04 -5.94
CA ASP A 306 8.24 12.29 -7.18
C ASP A 306 9.02 11.03 -7.63
N LYS A 307 9.58 10.29 -6.67
CA LYS A 307 10.28 9.03 -6.98
C LYS A 307 9.31 7.94 -7.48
N ILE A 308 8.12 7.84 -6.88
CA ILE A 308 7.10 6.87 -7.29
C ILE A 308 6.65 7.14 -8.73
N VAL A 309 6.41 8.39 -9.07
CA VAL A 309 5.98 8.78 -10.42
C VAL A 309 7.05 8.43 -11.44
N ARG A 310 8.29 8.80 -11.19
CA ARG A 310 9.44 8.45 -12.06
C ARG A 310 9.60 6.93 -12.23
N ASN A 311 9.48 6.17 -11.17
CA ASN A 311 9.57 4.71 -11.22
C ASN A 311 8.43 4.10 -12.04
N ARG A 312 7.22 4.60 -11.87
CA ARG A 312 6.04 4.15 -12.64
C ARG A 312 6.25 4.33 -14.13
N GLU A 313 6.82 5.44 -14.57
CA GLU A 313 7.14 5.72 -15.97
C GLU A 313 8.20 4.76 -16.53
N ARG A 314 9.16 4.37 -15.71
CA ARG A 314 10.18 3.37 -16.04
C ARG A 314 9.66 1.93 -15.95
N GLY A 315 8.41 1.72 -15.57
CA GLY A 315 7.82 0.40 -15.37
C GLY A 315 8.32 -0.31 -14.10
N ILE A 316 8.98 0.42 -13.19
CA ILE A 316 9.48 -0.10 -11.92
C ILE A 316 8.37 0.05 -10.88
N ARG A 317 8.01 -1.04 -10.22
CA ARG A 317 7.06 -1.00 -9.13
C ARG A 317 7.76 -0.61 -7.83
N THR A 318 7.20 0.36 -7.12
CA THR A 318 7.69 0.82 -5.82
C THR A 318 6.74 0.35 -4.72
N ARG A 319 7.28 -0.26 -3.67
CA ARG A 319 6.55 -0.64 -2.46
C ARG A 319 6.99 0.23 -1.31
N ILE A 320 6.03 0.91 -0.71
CA ILE A 320 6.26 1.80 0.42
C ILE A 320 5.72 1.15 1.68
N TYR A 321 6.55 1.11 2.70
CA TYR A 321 6.19 0.67 4.05
C TYR A 321 6.33 1.85 4.99
N ILE A 322 5.23 2.26 5.60
CA ILE A 322 5.19 3.37 6.54
C ILE A 322 4.88 2.78 7.90
N ASP A 323 5.83 2.84 8.82
CA ASP A 323 5.57 2.45 10.21
C ASP A 323 4.99 3.63 10.98
N GLU A 324 4.21 3.34 12.01
CA GLU A 324 3.57 4.33 12.90
C GLU A 324 2.81 5.44 12.14
N ILE A 325 2.07 5.06 11.08
CA ILE A 325 1.35 6.00 10.18
C ILE A 325 0.37 6.92 10.96
N TYR A 326 -0.07 6.51 12.15
CA TYR A 326 -0.93 7.34 13.00
C TYR A 326 -0.31 8.69 13.38
N LEU A 327 1.01 8.84 13.26
CA LEU A 327 1.69 10.11 13.50
C LEU A 327 1.21 11.23 12.55
N LEU A 328 0.70 10.86 11.36
CA LEU A 328 0.12 11.82 10.40
C LEU A 328 -1.27 12.32 10.84
N PHE A 329 -1.99 11.54 11.64
CA PHE A 329 -3.37 11.84 12.03
C PHE A 329 -3.49 12.48 13.43
N ARG A 330 -2.37 12.80 14.08
CA ARG A 330 -2.35 13.29 15.47
C ARG A 330 -2.88 14.70 15.68
N ASN A 331 -3.20 15.43 14.61
CA ASN A 331 -3.68 16.82 14.69
C ASN A 331 -5.19 16.93 14.88
N GLU A 332 -5.93 15.83 15.02
CA GLU A 332 -7.39 15.82 15.24
C GLU A 332 -7.80 15.75 16.73
N GLU A 333 -6.87 15.71 17.68
CA GLU A 333 -7.12 15.83 19.13
C GLU A 333 -6.63 17.22 19.61
#